data_e082ce344c64e3680e539e16fe1255a6
#
_entry.id   e082ce344c64e3680e539e16fe1255a6
#
_cell.length_a   1.000
_cell.length_b   1.000
_cell.length_c   1.000
_cell.angle_alpha   90.00
_cell.angle_beta   90.00
_cell.angle_gamma   90.00
#
_symmetry.space_group_name_H-M   'P 1'
#
loop_
_entity.id
_entity.type
_entity.pdbx_description
1 polymer ?
#
loop_
_entity_poly.entity_id
_entity_poly.type
_entity_poly.pdbx_seq_one_letter_code
_entity_poly.pdbx_strand_id
1 'polypeptide(L)'
;MKIAITGHTSGIGLALTKQCNNWIGFSRSNGYDINNPKPWFHRQATDCDVFVNNAHDKFAQVDLLYKVWEEWKDKDKQIVCISSLAPDVTKNSPQSYSTEKCALDHACEQLQNSKGKCRVINIKPGYVDTPRVASVDAEHKMDPDYIARVIIWSIKQPEYLMTLRIAPWPRNW
;
A
#
# COMPACT_ATOMS: atom_id res chain seq x y z
N MET A 1 7.00 15.39 8.44
CA MET A 1 6.82 14.04 7.90
C MET A 1 6.66 14.17 6.39
N LYS A 2 7.58 13.56 5.64
CA LYS A 2 7.59 13.51 4.17
C LYS A 2 7.21 12.09 3.72
N ILE A 3 6.29 11.98 2.76
CA ILE A 3 5.70 10.71 2.34
C ILE A 3 6.09 10.39 0.89
N ALA A 4 6.67 9.23 0.63
CA ALA A 4 6.88 8.70 -0.71
C ALA A 4 5.68 7.80 -1.08
N ILE A 5 5.08 7.99 -2.27
CA ILE A 5 3.86 7.29 -2.68
C ILE A 5 4.05 6.67 -4.05
N THR A 6 3.91 5.35 -4.17
CA THR A 6 3.83 4.70 -5.49
C THR A 6 2.39 4.70 -6.00
N GLY A 7 2.18 4.93 -7.32
CA GLY A 7 0.86 4.98 -7.94
C GLY A 7 0.01 6.18 -7.51
N HIS A 8 0.65 7.34 -7.37
CA HIS A 8 0.04 8.59 -6.89
C HIS A 8 -0.93 9.26 -7.87
N THR A 9 -1.08 8.76 -9.09
CA THR A 9 -1.85 9.42 -10.16
C THR A 9 -3.30 8.99 -10.26
N SER A 10 -3.74 7.98 -9.48
CA SER A 10 -5.12 7.50 -9.49
C SER A 10 -5.51 6.81 -8.17
N GLY A 11 -6.81 6.63 -7.97
CA GLY A 11 -7.39 5.88 -6.86
C GLY A 11 -6.88 6.34 -5.49
N ILE A 12 -6.54 5.39 -4.62
CA ILE A 12 -6.08 5.65 -3.24
C ILE A 12 -4.82 6.54 -3.23
N GLY A 13 -3.87 6.30 -4.15
CA GLY A 13 -2.66 7.11 -4.23
C GLY A 13 -2.94 8.58 -4.53
N LEU A 14 -3.86 8.87 -5.46
CA LEU A 14 -4.29 10.24 -5.76
C LEU A 14 -5.05 10.86 -4.58
N ALA A 15 -5.94 10.11 -3.94
CA ALA A 15 -6.64 10.59 -2.76
C ALA A 15 -5.67 10.97 -1.62
N LEU A 16 -4.61 10.17 -1.45
CA LEU A 16 -3.60 10.43 -0.44
C LEU A 16 -2.82 11.72 -0.70
N THR A 17 -2.49 12.03 -1.98
CA THR A 17 -1.78 13.29 -2.33
C THR A 17 -2.57 14.54 -1.95
N LYS A 18 -3.89 14.48 -2.00
CA LYS A 18 -4.77 15.60 -1.62
C LYS A 18 -4.80 15.86 -0.11
N GLN A 19 -4.41 14.88 0.70
CA GLN A 19 -4.46 14.94 2.16
C GLN A 19 -3.08 15.11 2.81
N CYS A 20 -2.01 15.16 2.01
CA CYS A 20 -0.63 15.33 2.45
C CYS A 20 -0.04 16.61 1.86
N ASN A 21 0.58 17.45 2.70
CA ASN A 21 1.24 18.69 2.23
C ASN A 21 2.68 18.46 1.78
N ASN A 22 3.31 17.35 2.19
CA ASN A 22 4.72 17.06 1.89
C ASN A 22 4.86 15.61 1.42
N TRP A 23 4.86 15.42 0.09
CA TRP A 23 4.94 14.11 -0.52
C TRP A 23 5.76 14.14 -1.82
N ILE A 24 6.22 12.95 -2.21
CA ILE A 24 6.81 12.69 -3.52
C ILE A 24 6.14 11.46 -4.14
N GLY A 25 5.72 11.57 -5.39
CA GLY A 25 5.00 10.52 -6.09
C GLY A 25 5.84 9.79 -7.13
N PHE A 26 5.64 8.49 -7.21
CA PHE A 26 6.30 7.60 -8.15
C PHE A 26 5.26 6.83 -8.97
N SER A 27 5.28 7.00 -10.29
CA SER A 27 4.37 6.32 -11.22
C SER A 27 4.98 6.22 -12.61
N ARG A 28 4.41 5.37 -13.45
CA ARG A 28 4.84 5.24 -14.85
C ARG A 28 4.72 6.56 -15.63
N SER A 29 3.73 7.39 -15.29
CA SER A 29 3.53 8.69 -15.94
C SER A 29 4.67 9.70 -15.70
N ASN A 30 5.44 9.55 -14.63
CA ASN A 30 6.63 10.35 -14.35
C ASN A 30 7.94 9.53 -14.41
N GLY A 31 7.91 8.42 -15.15
CA GLY A 31 9.11 7.63 -15.48
C GLY A 31 9.50 6.57 -14.46
N TYR A 32 8.62 6.27 -13.48
CA TYR A 32 8.92 5.31 -12.42
C TYR A 32 8.04 4.06 -12.53
N ASP A 33 8.67 2.91 -12.80
CA ASP A 33 8.00 1.61 -12.86
C ASP A 33 8.45 0.73 -11.70
N ILE A 34 7.50 0.18 -10.94
CA ILE A 34 7.77 -0.71 -9.81
C ILE A 34 8.37 -2.05 -10.25
N ASN A 35 8.18 -2.48 -11.52
CA ASN A 35 8.82 -3.66 -12.09
C ASN A 35 10.33 -3.46 -12.34
N ASN A 36 10.76 -2.22 -12.47
CA ASN A 36 12.15 -1.86 -12.65
C ASN A 36 12.52 -0.68 -11.75
N PRO A 37 12.55 -0.88 -10.43
CA PRO A 37 12.92 0.16 -9.50
C PRO A 37 14.40 0.51 -9.70
N LYS A 38 14.61 1.52 -10.53
CA LYS A 38 15.95 2.06 -10.81
C LYS A 38 16.55 2.72 -9.56
N PRO A 39 17.83 3.08 -9.56
CA PRO A 39 18.51 3.76 -8.44
C PRO A 39 17.86 5.05 -7.93
N TRP A 40 16.85 5.57 -8.63
CA TRP A 40 16.09 6.75 -8.23
C TRP A 40 15.37 6.57 -6.88
N PHE A 41 14.88 5.36 -6.61
CA PHE A 41 14.23 5.05 -5.35
C PHE A 41 15.18 5.33 -4.19
N HIS A 42 16.43 4.86 -4.28
CA HIS A 42 17.46 5.07 -3.29
C HIS A 42 17.75 6.55 -3.04
N ARG A 43 17.70 7.40 -4.07
CA ARG A 43 18.03 8.82 -3.95
C ARG A 43 16.89 9.68 -3.40
N GLN A 44 15.66 9.41 -3.82
CA GLN A 44 14.51 10.29 -3.54
C GLN A 44 13.62 9.81 -2.38
N ALA A 45 13.47 8.49 -2.21
CA ALA A 45 12.71 7.95 -1.09
C ALA A 45 13.52 7.90 0.21
N THR A 46 14.88 7.92 0.13
CA THR A 46 15.75 7.84 1.31
C THR A 46 15.48 8.98 2.30
N ASP A 47 15.11 10.17 1.84
CA ASP A 47 14.81 11.34 2.68
C ASP A 47 13.36 11.40 3.17
N CYS A 48 12.53 10.39 2.84
CA CYS A 48 11.15 10.33 3.31
C CYS A 48 11.08 9.59 4.65
N ASP A 49 10.08 9.96 5.46
CA ASP A 49 9.80 9.33 6.74
C ASP A 49 8.88 8.11 6.58
N VAL A 50 8.02 8.15 5.56
CA VAL A 50 7.03 7.12 5.26
C VAL A 50 7.09 6.75 3.78
N PHE A 51 7.03 5.44 3.50
CA PHE A 51 6.85 4.91 2.15
C PHE A 51 5.49 4.22 2.02
N VAL A 52 4.63 4.70 1.12
CA VAL A 52 3.34 4.09 0.82
C VAL A 52 3.48 3.25 -0.45
N ASN A 53 3.58 1.94 -0.27
CA ASN A 53 3.64 0.92 -1.31
C ASN A 53 2.23 0.62 -1.83
N ASN A 54 1.70 1.51 -2.68
CA ASN A 54 0.31 1.47 -3.17
C ASN A 54 0.19 0.95 -4.60
N ALA A 55 1.17 1.22 -5.48
CA ALA A 55 1.13 0.70 -6.85
C ALA A 55 1.17 -0.84 -6.85
N HIS A 56 0.39 -1.46 -7.72
CA HIS A 56 0.33 -2.89 -7.87
C HIS A 56 0.56 -3.30 -9.33
N ASP A 57 1.50 -4.21 -9.54
CA ASP A 57 1.71 -4.92 -10.80
C ASP A 57 2.31 -6.29 -10.47
N LYS A 58 1.49 -7.34 -10.50
CA LYS A 58 1.88 -8.72 -10.14
C LYS A 58 2.64 -8.74 -8.81
N PHE A 59 3.79 -9.43 -8.76
CA PHE A 59 4.64 -9.55 -7.57
C PHE A 59 5.58 -8.36 -7.35
N ALA A 60 5.66 -7.39 -8.27
CA ALA A 60 6.56 -6.25 -8.16
C ALA A 60 6.36 -5.42 -6.88
N GLN A 61 5.13 -5.40 -6.34
CA GLN A 61 4.85 -4.75 -5.06
C GLN A 61 5.53 -5.47 -3.88
N VAL A 62 5.64 -6.79 -3.92
CA VAL A 62 6.33 -7.60 -2.91
C VAL A 62 7.84 -7.37 -3.01
N ASP A 63 8.40 -7.44 -4.22
CA ASP A 63 9.83 -7.20 -4.46
C ASP A 63 10.25 -5.80 -4.00
N LEU A 64 9.40 -4.81 -4.25
CA LEU A 64 9.65 -3.43 -3.83
C LEU A 64 9.62 -3.30 -2.30
N LEU A 65 8.69 -3.99 -1.62
CA LEU A 65 8.62 -4.00 -0.16
C LEU A 65 9.94 -4.48 0.46
N TYR A 66 10.48 -5.63 0.01
CA TYR A 66 11.74 -6.15 0.53
C TYR A 66 12.93 -5.21 0.25
N LYS A 67 13.00 -4.61 -0.94
CA LYS A 67 14.05 -3.62 -1.26
C LYS A 67 14.02 -2.40 -0.37
N VAL A 68 12.83 -1.86 -0.09
CA VAL A 68 12.69 -0.73 0.82
C VAL A 68 13.03 -1.11 2.25
N TRP A 69 12.59 -2.29 2.68
CA TRP A 69 12.89 -2.81 4.00
C TRP A 69 14.39 -2.93 4.24
N GLU A 70 15.14 -3.53 3.32
CA GLU A 70 16.59 -3.68 3.46
C GLU A 70 17.30 -2.33 3.70
N GLU A 71 16.80 -1.27 3.10
CA GLU A 71 17.38 0.06 3.26
C GLU A 71 16.93 0.79 4.52
N TRP A 72 15.76 0.43 5.02
CA TRP A 72 15.10 1.17 6.10
C TRP A 72 15.06 0.42 7.43
N LYS A 73 15.34 -0.87 7.48
CA LYS A 73 15.15 -1.73 8.67
C LYS A 73 15.75 -1.16 9.96
N ASP A 74 16.89 -0.50 9.88
CA ASP A 74 17.59 0.07 11.06
C ASP A 74 17.25 1.56 11.31
N LYS A 75 16.31 2.12 10.54
CA LYS A 75 15.89 3.52 10.62
C LYS A 75 14.51 3.61 11.26
N ASP A 76 14.26 4.68 12.03
CA ASP A 76 12.93 4.99 12.57
C ASP A 76 12.04 5.57 11.46
N LYS A 77 11.52 4.68 10.61
CA LYS A 77 10.68 4.97 9.45
C LYS A 77 9.50 4.03 9.38
N GLN A 78 8.58 4.30 8.44
CA GLN A 78 7.39 3.48 8.26
C GLN A 78 7.18 3.10 6.80
N ILE A 79 6.81 1.84 6.56
CA ILE A 79 6.35 1.34 5.26
C ILE A 79 4.87 0.99 5.41
N VAL A 80 4.02 1.59 4.59
CA VAL A 80 2.59 1.26 4.52
C VAL A 80 2.32 0.51 3.22
N CYS A 81 1.89 -0.73 3.32
CA CYS A 81 1.49 -1.54 2.16
C CYS A 81 -0.02 -1.48 1.97
N ILE A 82 -0.46 -1.18 0.75
CA ILE A 82 -1.88 -1.27 0.39
C ILE A 82 -2.12 -2.64 -0.23
N SER A 83 -2.61 -3.55 0.59
CA SER A 83 -3.02 -4.89 0.20
C SER A 83 -4.50 -4.94 -0.20
N SER A 84 -5.21 -5.97 0.17
CA SER A 84 -6.64 -6.18 -0.15
C SER A 84 -7.28 -7.19 0.82
N LEU A 85 -8.60 -7.18 0.93
CA LEU A 85 -9.36 -8.30 1.52
C LEU A 85 -9.53 -9.49 0.55
N ALA A 86 -9.13 -9.36 -0.73
CA ALA A 86 -9.27 -10.44 -1.70
C ALA A 86 -8.61 -11.77 -1.28
N PRO A 87 -7.45 -11.81 -0.61
CA PRO A 87 -6.88 -13.06 -0.08
C PRO A 87 -7.71 -13.74 1.00
N ASP A 88 -8.52 -12.97 1.72
CA ASP A 88 -9.30 -13.48 2.85
C ASP A 88 -10.59 -14.20 2.39
N VAL A 89 -10.91 -14.12 1.10
CA VAL A 89 -12.11 -14.70 0.50
C VAL A 89 -11.72 -15.62 -0.66
N THR A 90 -11.89 -16.91 -0.47
CA THR A 90 -11.71 -17.89 -1.55
C THR A 90 -12.89 -17.84 -2.49
N LYS A 91 -12.65 -17.48 -3.76
CA LYS A 91 -13.67 -17.47 -4.81
C LYS A 91 -13.63 -18.75 -5.65
N ASN A 92 -14.74 -19.09 -6.27
CA ASN A 92 -14.87 -20.29 -7.12
C ASN A 92 -14.09 -20.20 -8.44
N SER A 93 -13.53 -19.03 -8.78
CA SER A 93 -12.71 -18.82 -9.98
C SER A 93 -11.29 -18.42 -9.61
N PRO A 94 -10.26 -18.95 -10.31
CA PRO A 94 -8.86 -18.57 -10.08
C PRO A 94 -8.65 -17.07 -10.29
N GLN A 95 -7.94 -16.43 -9.35
CA GLN A 95 -7.62 -15.00 -9.41
C GLN A 95 -6.17 -14.77 -8.99
N SER A 96 -5.28 -14.49 -9.96
CA SER A 96 -3.87 -14.19 -9.69
C SER A 96 -3.71 -13.00 -8.72
N TYR A 97 -4.54 -11.99 -8.84
CA TYR A 97 -4.55 -10.84 -7.94
C TYR A 97 -4.65 -11.23 -6.45
N SER A 98 -5.53 -12.18 -6.13
CA SER A 98 -5.67 -12.67 -4.74
C SER A 98 -4.37 -13.32 -4.25
N THR A 99 -3.73 -14.14 -5.11
CA THR A 99 -2.44 -14.79 -4.80
C THR A 99 -1.32 -13.76 -4.62
N GLU A 100 -1.24 -12.77 -5.49
CA GLU A 100 -0.25 -11.69 -5.43
C GLU A 100 -0.41 -10.87 -4.15
N LYS A 101 -1.64 -10.59 -3.72
CA LYS A 101 -1.93 -9.87 -2.46
C LYS A 101 -1.71 -10.76 -1.24
N CYS A 102 -1.95 -12.07 -1.32
CA CYS A 102 -1.61 -13.02 -0.27
C CYS A 102 -0.09 -13.04 -0.03
N ALA A 103 0.70 -13.04 -1.10
CA ALA A 103 2.16 -12.94 -1.00
C ALA A 103 2.60 -11.63 -0.33
N LEU A 104 1.95 -10.51 -0.65
CA LEU A 104 2.23 -9.23 0.00
C LEU A 104 1.86 -9.26 1.50
N ASP A 105 0.72 -9.85 1.87
CA ASP A 105 0.30 -10.00 3.25
C ASP A 105 1.34 -10.80 4.06
N HIS A 106 1.76 -11.94 3.51
CA HIS A 106 2.77 -12.79 4.15
C HIS A 106 4.13 -12.08 4.27
N ALA A 107 4.56 -11.36 3.24
CA ALA A 107 5.77 -10.55 3.30
C ALA A 107 5.69 -9.47 4.40
N CYS A 108 4.54 -8.78 4.52
CA CYS A 108 4.33 -7.83 5.62
C CYS A 108 4.47 -8.50 6.99
N GLU A 109 3.84 -9.67 7.20
CA GLU A 109 3.93 -10.41 8.46
C GLU A 109 5.37 -10.83 8.80
N GLN A 110 6.14 -11.30 7.81
CA GLN A 110 7.55 -11.62 8.02
C GLN A 110 8.35 -10.40 8.50
N LEU A 111 8.15 -9.25 7.86
CA LEU A 111 8.89 -8.04 8.19
C LEU A 111 8.43 -7.41 9.53
N GLN A 112 7.15 -7.53 9.86
CA GLN A 112 6.59 -7.14 11.16
C GLN A 112 7.19 -7.94 12.32
N ASN A 113 7.54 -9.20 12.09
CA ASN A 113 8.17 -10.09 13.07
C ASN A 113 9.71 -10.05 13.02
N SER A 114 10.28 -9.34 12.06
CA SER A 114 11.74 -9.21 11.91
C SER A 114 12.30 -8.17 12.88
N LYS A 115 13.55 -8.36 13.29
CA LYS A 115 14.26 -7.35 14.09
C LYS A 115 14.55 -6.11 13.24
N GLY A 116 14.15 -4.94 13.73
CA GLY A 116 14.38 -3.66 13.05
C GLY A 116 13.68 -2.51 13.75
N LYS A 117 13.98 -1.29 13.30
CA LYS A 117 13.33 -0.05 13.80
C LYS A 117 12.21 0.41 12.87
N CYS A 118 12.26 0.02 11.59
CA CYS A 118 11.25 0.38 10.60
C CYS A 118 9.95 -0.40 10.85
N ARG A 119 8.84 0.31 10.94
CA ARG A 119 7.51 -0.29 11.12
C ARG A 119 6.86 -0.58 9.77
N VAL A 120 6.29 -1.76 9.60
CA VAL A 120 5.54 -2.16 8.40
C VAL A 120 4.06 -2.24 8.75
N ILE A 121 3.22 -1.43 8.10
CA ILE A 121 1.77 -1.40 8.30
C ILE A 121 1.12 -2.01 7.05
N ASN A 122 0.29 -3.03 7.23
CA ASN A 122 -0.48 -3.64 6.15
C ASN A 122 -1.94 -3.16 6.21
N ILE A 123 -2.40 -2.42 5.19
CA ILE A 123 -3.79 -1.96 5.08
C ILE A 123 -4.47 -2.81 4.02
N LYS A 124 -5.54 -3.51 4.42
CA LYS A 124 -6.31 -4.45 3.59
C LYS A 124 -7.72 -3.91 3.34
N PRO A 125 -7.92 -3.03 2.35
CA PRO A 125 -9.26 -2.57 2.01
C PRO A 125 -10.02 -3.62 1.19
N GLY A 126 -11.35 -3.61 1.33
CA GLY A 126 -12.27 -4.22 0.39
C GLY A 126 -12.37 -3.42 -0.92
N TYR A 127 -13.54 -3.42 -1.56
CA TYR A 127 -13.74 -2.62 -2.77
C TYR A 127 -13.68 -1.11 -2.47
N VAL A 128 -12.77 -0.43 -3.14
CA VAL A 128 -12.61 1.04 -3.09
C VAL A 128 -12.94 1.59 -4.46
N ASP A 129 -13.77 2.63 -4.54
CA ASP A 129 -14.20 3.24 -5.81
C ASP A 129 -13.02 3.89 -6.54
N THR A 130 -12.41 3.11 -7.39
CA THR A 130 -11.22 3.46 -8.16
C THR A 130 -11.33 2.94 -9.58
N PRO A 131 -10.58 3.47 -10.55
CA PRO A 131 -10.59 2.96 -11.93
C PRO A 131 -10.31 1.46 -12.04
N ARG A 132 -9.55 0.89 -11.11
CA ARG A 132 -9.22 -0.56 -11.08
C ARG A 132 -10.46 -1.44 -10.90
N VAL A 133 -11.46 -0.98 -10.18
CA VAL A 133 -12.69 -1.73 -9.86
C VAL A 133 -13.92 -1.13 -10.51
N ALA A 134 -13.75 -0.28 -11.54
CA ALA A 134 -14.87 0.35 -12.25
C ALA A 134 -15.84 -0.67 -12.85
N SER A 135 -15.32 -1.81 -13.36
CA SER A 135 -16.13 -2.89 -13.92
C SER A 135 -16.68 -3.88 -12.90
N VAL A 136 -16.31 -3.74 -11.62
CA VAL A 136 -16.83 -4.62 -10.57
C VAL A 136 -18.21 -4.13 -10.17
N ASP A 137 -19.21 -5.00 -10.35
CA ASP A 137 -20.55 -4.77 -9.84
C ASP A 137 -20.58 -5.08 -8.33
N ALA A 138 -20.37 -4.04 -7.52
CA ALA A 138 -20.44 -4.10 -6.07
C ALA A 138 -21.35 -2.97 -5.60
N GLU A 139 -22.38 -3.34 -4.84
CA GLU A 139 -23.40 -2.40 -4.31
C GLU A 139 -22.75 -1.26 -3.50
N HIS A 140 -21.70 -1.59 -2.74
CA HIS A 140 -20.97 -0.60 -1.94
C HIS A 140 -19.47 -0.66 -2.22
N LYS A 141 -18.94 0.45 -2.70
CA LYS A 141 -17.50 0.72 -2.83
C LYS A 141 -17.13 1.83 -1.86
N MET A 142 -16.04 1.65 -1.13
CA MET A 142 -15.56 2.68 -0.20
C MET A 142 -14.96 3.87 -0.95
N ASP A 143 -15.15 5.07 -0.40
CA ASP A 143 -14.51 6.29 -0.90
C ASP A 143 -12.97 6.18 -0.76
N PRO A 144 -12.18 6.41 -1.83
CA PRO A 144 -10.73 6.43 -1.75
C PRO A 144 -10.20 7.51 -0.79
N ASP A 145 -10.90 8.62 -0.61
CA ASP A 145 -10.53 9.66 0.37
C ASP A 145 -10.68 9.16 1.82
N TYR A 146 -11.64 8.27 2.09
CA TYR A 146 -11.74 7.61 3.39
C TYR A 146 -10.52 6.73 3.67
N ILE A 147 -10.09 5.92 2.69
CA ILE A 147 -8.89 5.07 2.84
C ILE A 147 -7.64 5.94 3.02
N ALA A 148 -7.53 7.04 2.29
CA ALA A 148 -6.43 7.99 2.47
C ALA A 148 -6.39 8.57 3.90
N ARG A 149 -7.54 8.94 4.48
CA ARG A 149 -7.64 9.37 5.89
C ARG A 149 -7.18 8.28 6.86
N VAL A 150 -7.56 7.02 6.63
CA VAL A 150 -7.13 5.89 7.46
C VAL A 150 -5.61 5.71 7.37
N ILE A 151 -5.00 5.82 6.19
CA ILE A 151 -3.54 5.79 6.01
C ILE A 151 -2.88 6.89 6.85
N ILE A 152 -3.33 8.14 6.69
CA ILE A 152 -2.77 9.28 7.44
C ILE A 152 -2.96 9.12 8.95
N TRP A 153 -4.11 8.60 9.38
CA TRP A 153 -4.35 8.29 10.78
C TRP A 153 -3.40 7.22 11.30
N SER A 154 -3.24 6.10 10.56
CA SER A 154 -2.44 4.95 11.00
C SER A 154 -0.96 5.29 11.20
N ILE A 155 -0.37 6.11 10.32
CA ILE A 155 1.05 6.50 10.43
C ILE A 155 1.33 7.48 11.56
N LYS A 156 0.29 8.09 12.15
CA LYS A 156 0.40 9.05 13.27
C LYS A 156 0.20 8.39 14.64
N GLN A 157 -0.14 7.10 14.67
CA GLN A 157 -0.37 6.43 15.95
C GLN A 157 0.95 6.16 16.68
N PRO A 158 0.97 6.32 18.00
CA PRO A 158 2.17 6.00 18.80
C PRO A 158 2.42 4.49 18.85
N GLU A 159 1.35 3.70 18.82
CA GLU A 159 1.43 2.24 18.84
C GLU A 159 1.67 1.64 17.46
N TYR A 160 2.24 0.44 17.43
CA TYR A 160 2.50 -0.28 16.20
C TYR A 160 1.23 -0.96 15.66
N LEU A 161 0.58 -0.32 14.70
CA LEU A 161 -0.52 -0.93 13.97
C LEU A 161 0.03 -1.86 12.88
N MET A 162 -0.10 -3.16 13.07
CA MET A 162 0.47 -4.16 12.16
C MET A 162 -0.41 -4.36 10.92
N THR A 163 -1.71 -4.68 11.13
CA THR A 163 -2.64 -4.96 10.03
C THR A 163 -4.01 -4.34 10.29
N LEU A 164 -4.50 -3.58 9.32
CA LEU A 164 -5.83 -2.96 9.33
C LEU A 164 -6.68 -3.55 8.21
N ARG A 165 -7.79 -4.19 8.59
CA ARG A 165 -8.79 -4.76 7.67
C ARG A 165 -9.98 -3.81 7.60
N ILE A 166 -10.31 -3.33 6.39
CA ILE A 166 -11.38 -2.34 6.18
C ILE A 166 -12.34 -2.88 5.14
N ALA A 167 -13.58 -3.10 5.54
CA ALA A 167 -14.64 -3.57 4.66
C ALA A 167 -15.68 -2.48 4.43
N PRO A 168 -16.35 -2.44 3.24
CA PRO A 168 -17.56 -1.64 3.09
C PRO A 168 -18.66 -2.17 4.02
N TRP A 169 -19.58 -1.30 4.40
CA TRP A 169 -20.74 -1.67 5.18
C TRP A 169 -22.02 -1.20 4.47
N PRO A 170 -23.08 -2.04 4.33
CA PRO A 170 -23.09 -3.49 4.68
C PRO A 170 -22.12 -4.32 3.84
N ARG A 171 -21.77 -5.50 4.34
CA ARG A 171 -20.88 -6.43 3.63
C ARG A 171 -21.66 -7.19 2.57
N ASN A 172 -21.20 -7.10 1.32
CA ASN A 172 -21.75 -7.84 0.18
C ASN A 172 -20.62 -8.62 -0.50
N TRP A 173 -20.20 -9.73 0.10
CA TRP A 173 -19.26 -10.68 -0.48
C TRP A 173 -19.72 -12.11 -0.35
#